data_0dd31223beec8673dc145196b1dc9fd1
#
_entry.id   0dd31223beec8673dc145196b1dc9fd1
#
_cell.length_a   1.000
_cell.length_b   1.000
_cell.length_c   1.000
_cell.angle_alpha   90.00
_cell.angle_beta   90.00
_cell.angle_gamma   90.00
#
_symmetry.space_group_name_H-M   'P 1'
#
loop_
_entity.id
_entity.type
_entity.pdbx_description
1 polymer ?
#
loop_
_entity_poly.entity_id
_entity_poly.type
_entity_poly.pdbx_seq_one_letter_code
_entity_poly.pdbx_strand_id
1 'polypeptide(L)'
;MHYRLATYRECKAHREWNTTCPSCGRRGKFSPYIDTTTMRPVDDRQCGRCNRLSNCGYHLPPREMQAPLLSPQGGKSAEPVLLPHGGGWEGAGASEFYEKMRRACEQSQPWGSHLVTWLRTQFPREQVAAALKRYRVGGTPDGATLWWQIDTQGRVHTGKAMQYNPLTGHRVKESGPPLIPPRGEDRGASTPPPRGRVGGGFPVNWAHRMRLYGEPSDLVVPQCLFGEHLAPLLSPQGGKTAMPEYSPLGEIEGAAIVESEKTALIMSLVCPDKVWLATGGKANFKESMLWPLLGHEVAVYPDADALHDWYARAVGMNRTLGTRLHIPTWYYNLMDHDEARREGLDLADVVLSF
;
A
#
# COMPACT_ATOMS: atom_id res chain seq x y z
N MET A 1 14.02 -4.30 29.38
CA MET A 1 13.21 -3.10 29.67
C MET A 1 11.89 -3.24 28.93
N HIS A 2 10.78 -2.97 29.61
CA HIS A 2 9.46 -3.14 29.00
C HIS A 2 8.84 -1.75 28.78
N TYR A 3 8.59 -1.38 27.53
CA TYR A 3 7.94 -0.12 27.17
C TYR A 3 6.57 -0.41 26.54
N ARG A 4 5.58 0.44 26.83
CA ARG A 4 4.28 0.43 26.18
C ARG A 4 3.79 1.85 25.92
N LEU A 5 2.84 2.01 25.03
CA LEU A 5 2.17 3.29 24.84
C LEU A 5 1.27 3.61 26.04
N ALA A 6 1.28 4.87 26.46
CA ALA A 6 0.35 5.38 27.45
C ALA A 6 -1.09 5.30 26.93
N THR A 7 -2.00 4.88 27.80
CA THR A 7 -3.44 4.88 27.50
C THR A 7 -4.00 6.30 27.55
N TYR A 8 -5.18 6.49 26.92
CA TYR A 8 -5.89 7.78 26.98
C TYR A 8 -6.19 8.21 28.41
N ARG A 9 -6.55 7.27 29.31
CA ARG A 9 -6.83 7.55 30.74
C ARG A 9 -5.59 8.05 31.46
N GLU A 10 -4.44 7.43 31.21
CA GLU A 10 -3.16 7.84 31.82
C GLU A 10 -2.73 9.23 31.30
N CYS A 11 -2.82 9.48 30.01
CA CYS A 11 -2.54 10.81 29.45
C CYS A 11 -3.45 11.90 30.00
N LYS A 12 -4.70 11.56 30.38
CA LYS A 12 -5.63 12.49 31.00
C LYS A 12 -5.39 12.71 32.48
N ALA A 13 -4.93 11.68 33.19
CA ALA A 13 -4.58 11.74 34.60
C ALA A 13 -3.26 12.52 34.81
N HIS A 14 -2.31 12.38 33.90
CA HIS A 14 -0.97 13.00 33.96
C HIS A 14 -0.90 14.16 32.96
N ARG A 15 -1.43 15.33 33.35
CA ARG A 15 -1.49 16.52 32.49
C ARG A 15 -0.11 17.10 32.17
N GLU A 16 0.93 16.73 32.91
CA GLU A 16 2.32 17.08 32.71
C GLU A 16 2.95 16.32 31.50
N TRP A 17 2.36 15.22 31.08
CA TRP A 17 2.90 14.45 29.97
C TRP A 17 2.65 15.16 28.65
N ASN A 18 3.64 15.07 27.75
CA ASN A 18 3.47 15.63 26.41
C ASN A 18 2.46 14.80 25.61
N THR A 19 1.33 15.41 25.28
CA THR A 19 0.30 14.83 24.42
C THR A 19 0.18 15.55 23.08
N THR A 20 1.12 16.44 22.76
CA THR A 20 1.20 17.14 21.48
C THR A 20 2.05 16.33 20.52
N CYS A 21 1.49 15.98 19.37
CA CYS A 21 2.20 15.21 18.36
C CYS A 21 3.35 16.04 17.76
N PRO A 22 4.60 15.53 17.76
CA PRO A 22 5.75 16.25 17.20
C PRO A 22 5.63 16.52 15.70
N SER A 23 4.95 15.65 14.96
CA SER A 23 4.80 15.75 13.51
C SER A 23 3.66 16.70 13.09
N CYS A 24 2.45 16.54 13.63
CA CYS A 24 1.30 17.35 13.20
C CYS A 24 0.90 18.48 14.15
N GLY A 25 1.61 18.68 15.28
CA GLY A 25 1.39 19.76 16.24
C GLY A 25 0.07 19.71 17.03
N ARG A 26 -0.77 18.66 16.83
CA ARG A 26 -2.08 18.61 17.48
C ARG A 26 -1.97 18.12 18.92
N ARG A 27 -2.52 18.92 19.85
CA ARG A 27 -2.61 18.60 21.29
C ARG A 27 -3.64 17.48 21.52
N GLY A 28 -3.37 16.63 22.52
CA GLY A 28 -4.26 15.52 22.93
C GLY A 28 -4.36 14.38 21.89
N LYS A 29 -3.46 14.36 20.91
CA LYS A 29 -3.43 13.35 19.85
C LYS A 29 -2.15 12.52 19.83
N PHE A 30 -1.34 12.64 20.88
CA PHE A 30 -0.09 11.90 21.01
C PHE A 30 -0.10 11.08 22.31
N SER A 31 0.24 9.80 22.19
CA SER A 31 0.44 8.88 23.31
C SER A 31 1.94 8.61 23.44
N PRO A 32 2.61 9.08 24.52
CA PRO A 32 4.02 8.79 24.75
C PRO A 32 4.23 7.32 25.09
N TYR A 33 5.43 6.80 24.85
CA TYR A 33 5.86 5.54 25.46
C TYR A 33 6.17 5.74 26.93
N ILE A 34 5.73 4.81 27.75
CA ILE A 34 6.04 4.75 29.18
C ILE A 34 6.84 3.49 29.48
N ASP A 35 7.77 3.60 30.39
CA ASP A 35 8.47 2.48 31.00
C ASP A 35 7.53 1.80 32.01
N THR A 36 7.29 0.51 31.85
CA THR A 36 6.37 -0.26 32.70
C THR A 36 6.89 -0.48 34.12
N THR A 37 8.18 -0.24 34.37
CA THR A 37 8.81 -0.34 35.70
C THR A 37 8.61 0.94 36.48
N THR A 38 8.85 2.09 35.83
CA THR A 38 8.78 3.41 36.50
C THR A 38 7.43 4.08 36.35
N MET A 39 6.59 3.57 35.42
CA MET A 39 5.29 4.15 35.04
C MET A 39 5.39 5.61 34.58
N ARG A 40 6.54 6.02 34.04
CA ARG A 40 6.80 7.37 33.53
C ARG A 40 7.08 7.36 32.05
N PRO A 41 6.79 8.46 31.32
CA PRO A 41 7.20 8.60 29.94
C PRO A 41 8.71 8.42 29.77
N VAL A 42 9.11 7.76 28.72
CA VAL A 42 10.51 7.69 28.30
C VAL A 42 10.98 9.12 28.05
N ASP A 43 12.17 9.46 28.51
CA ASP A 43 12.68 10.84 28.63
C ASP A 43 12.83 11.59 27.30
N ASP A 44 12.63 10.91 26.18
CA ASP A 44 12.53 11.49 24.84
C ASP A 44 11.07 11.93 24.56
N ARG A 45 10.83 13.23 24.59
CA ARG A 45 9.52 13.83 24.31
C ARG A 45 8.95 13.50 22.93
N GLN A 46 9.74 12.85 22.07
CA GLN A 46 9.35 12.43 20.73
C GLN A 46 8.93 10.96 20.68
N CYS A 47 9.36 10.13 21.65
CA CYS A 47 8.98 8.72 21.69
C CYS A 47 7.50 8.54 22.00
N GLY A 48 6.75 8.09 21.00
CA GLY A 48 5.31 7.91 21.12
C GLY A 48 4.63 7.70 19.78
N ARG A 49 3.30 7.71 19.81
CA ARG A 49 2.47 7.50 18.64
C ARG A 49 1.36 8.54 18.57
N CYS A 50 1.13 9.09 17.36
CA CYS A 50 -0.03 9.92 17.09
C CYS A 50 -1.30 9.06 16.96
N ASN A 51 -2.35 9.41 17.71
CA ASN A 51 -3.64 8.70 17.68
C ASN A 51 -4.45 8.97 16.41
N ARG A 52 -3.95 9.83 15.52
CA ARG A 52 -4.49 10.09 14.18
C ARG A 52 -3.74 9.25 13.15
N LEU A 53 -3.79 7.93 13.31
CA LEU A 53 -3.03 6.98 12.48
C LEU A 53 -3.27 7.16 10.98
N SER A 54 -4.51 7.39 10.57
CA SER A 54 -4.88 7.59 9.16
C SER A 54 -4.45 8.94 8.58
N ASN A 55 -4.19 9.95 9.43
CA ASN A 55 -3.95 11.32 8.97
C ASN A 55 -2.54 11.85 9.28
N CYS A 56 -1.83 11.25 10.24
CA CYS A 56 -0.51 11.72 10.66
C CYS A 56 0.54 10.59 10.63
N GLY A 57 0.17 9.40 11.09
CA GLY A 57 1.02 8.22 11.06
C GLY A 57 2.26 8.26 11.96
N TYR A 58 2.50 9.36 12.69
CA TYR A 58 3.70 9.49 13.51
C TYR A 58 3.79 8.39 14.57
N HIS A 59 4.91 7.67 14.59
CA HIS A 59 5.23 6.64 15.57
C HIS A 59 6.75 6.53 15.72
N LEU A 60 7.27 6.88 16.87
CA LEU A 60 8.69 6.73 17.22
C LEU A 60 8.80 5.90 18.51
N PRO A 61 9.24 4.64 18.43
CA PRO A 61 9.51 3.81 19.61
C PRO A 61 10.79 4.25 20.32
N PRO A 62 10.97 3.93 21.64
CA PRO A 62 12.21 4.14 22.37
C PRO A 62 13.42 3.49 21.69
N ARG A 63 14.61 4.08 21.85
CA ARG A 63 15.84 3.58 21.19
C ARG A 63 16.17 2.13 21.54
N GLU A 64 15.87 1.70 22.75
CA GLU A 64 16.09 0.32 23.18
C GLU A 64 15.11 -0.69 22.56
N MET A 65 14.02 -0.21 21.95
CA MET A 65 13.10 -1.00 21.12
C MET A 65 13.43 -0.88 19.63
N GLN A 66 14.35 0.02 19.26
CA GLN A 66 14.89 0.10 17.90
C GLN A 66 16.03 -0.91 17.82
N ALA A 67 16.05 -1.74 16.77
CA ALA A 67 17.20 -2.62 16.53
C ALA A 67 18.49 -1.78 16.49
N PRO A 68 19.62 -2.28 17.06
CA PRO A 68 20.87 -1.53 17.11
C PRO A 68 21.31 -1.13 15.70
N LEU A 69 21.41 0.17 15.45
CA LEU A 69 22.09 0.71 14.28
C LEU A 69 23.58 0.36 14.42
N LEU A 70 24.04 -0.62 13.66
CA LEU A 70 25.46 -0.89 13.53
C LEU A 70 26.10 0.30 12.82
N SER A 71 26.90 1.07 13.58
CA SER A 71 27.75 2.12 13.04
C SER A 71 28.76 1.52 12.06
N PRO A 72 29.00 2.10 10.88
CA PRO A 72 30.01 1.62 9.97
C PRO A 72 31.40 2.05 10.47
N GLN A 73 32.13 1.12 11.09
CA GLN A 73 33.58 1.25 11.20
C GLN A 73 34.24 0.21 10.31
N GLY A 74 34.94 0.71 9.29
CA GLY A 74 36.06 0.04 8.63
C GLY A 74 35.72 -1.01 7.57
N GLY A 75 35.80 -0.60 6.35
CA GLY A 75 36.10 -1.28 5.10
C GLY A 75 36.12 -2.81 5.02
N LYS A 76 35.13 -3.35 4.30
CA LYS A 76 35.20 -4.43 3.32
C LYS A 76 33.79 -4.61 2.79
N SER A 77 33.64 -4.86 1.48
CA SER A 77 32.40 -5.03 0.73
C SER A 77 31.26 -5.62 1.58
N ALA A 78 30.30 -4.78 1.98
CA ALA A 78 29.13 -5.22 2.73
C ALA A 78 28.10 -5.74 1.72
N GLU A 79 27.74 -7.00 1.83
CA GLU A 79 26.46 -7.48 1.32
C GLU A 79 25.33 -6.61 1.90
N PRO A 80 24.28 -6.29 1.14
CA PRO A 80 23.19 -5.46 1.63
C PRO A 80 22.54 -6.14 2.83
N VAL A 81 22.67 -5.55 4.00
CA VAL A 81 21.95 -5.98 5.21
C VAL A 81 20.48 -5.69 4.97
N LEU A 82 19.71 -6.72 4.67
CA LEU A 82 18.26 -6.70 4.65
C LEU A 82 17.76 -6.39 6.06
N LEU A 83 17.37 -5.13 6.30
CA LEU A 83 16.68 -4.76 7.53
C LEU A 83 15.28 -5.38 7.50
N PRO A 84 14.82 -6.03 8.58
CA PRO A 84 13.52 -6.68 8.59
C PRO A 84 12.41 -5.64 8.45
N HIS A 85 11.55 -5.82 7.46
CA HIS A 85 10.29 -5.10 7.36
C HIS A 85 9.50 -5.25 8.66
N GLY A 86 9.21 -4.13 9.32
CA GLY A 86 8.26 -3.97 10.41
C GLY A 86 8.23 -5.11 11.43
N GLY A 87 8.93 -4.95 12.55
CA GLY A 87 9.00 -5.97 13.59
C GLY A 87 7.63 -6.47 14.05
N GLY A 88 7.55 -7.77 14.30
CA GLY A 88 6.54 -8.34 15.17
C GLY A 88 5.73 -9.53 14.66
N TRP A 89 6.02 -10.07 13.48
CA TRP A 89 5.28 -11.22 12.92
C TRP A 89 6.15 -12.46 12.70
N GLU A 90 7.06 -12.74 13.63
CA GLU A 90 7.89 -13.96 13.62
C GLU A 90 7.44 -14.92 14.72
N GLY A 91 6.29 -15.56 14.51
CA GLY A 91 5.80 -16.66 15.34
C GLY A 91 5.26 -17.79 14.48
N ALA A 92 5.09 -18.99 15.05
CA ALA A 92 4.59 -20.19 14.34
C ALA A 92 3.28 -19.94 13.56
N GLY A 93 2.42 -19.01 14.01
CA GLY A 93 1.20 -18.61 13.31
C GLY A 93 1.42 -17.72 12.08
N ALA A 94 2.55 -17.02 11.97
CA ALA A 94 2.85 -16.16 10.83
C ALA A 94 3.13 -16.97 9.56
N SER A 95 3.87 -18.07 9.67
CA SER A 95 4.17 -18.97 8.55
C SER A 95 2.89 -19.59 7.97
N GLU A 96 1.98 -20.05 8.81
CA GLU A 96 0.69 -20.60 8.39
C GLU A 96 -0.19 -19.54 7.70
N PHE A 97 -0.20 -18.32 8.23
CA PHE A 97 -0.92 -17.20 7.62
C PHE A 97 -0.40 -16.86 6.23
N TYR A 98 0.91 -16.69 6.07
CA TYR A 98 1.51 -16.40 4.76
C TYR A 98 1.27 -17.52 3.76
N GLU A 99 1.34 -18.76 4.19
CA GLU A 99 1.05 -19.94 3.35
C GLU A 99 -0.43 -19.96 2.93
N LYS A 100 -1.37 -19.63 3.82
CA LYS A 100 -2.78 -19.46 3.49
C LYS A 100 -2.99 -18.38 2.43
N MET A 101 -2.35 -17.21 2.60
CA MET A 101 -2.48 -16.11 1.64
C MET A 101 -1.80 -16.44 0.30
N ARG A 102 -0.69 -17.16 0.30
CA ARG A 102 -0.02 -17.65 -0.90
C ARG A 102 -0.95 -18.56 -1.71
N ARG A 103 -1.58 -19.54 -1.07
CA ARG A 103 -2.56 -20.44 -1.72
C ARG A 103 -3.75 -19.65 -2.27
N ALA A 104 -4.28 -18.70 -1.52
CA ALA A 104 -5.37 -17.85 -1.97
C ALA A 104 -4.98 -17.04 -3.21
N CYS A 105 -3.76 -16.49 -3.24
CA CYS A 105 -3.22 -15.77 -4.38
C CYS A 105 -3.11 -16.68 -5.62
N GLU A 106 -2.56 -17.87 -5.47
CA GLU A 106 -2.37 -18.84 -6.57
C GLU A 106 -3.69 -19.36 -7.14
N GLN A 107 -4.70 -19.51 -6.29
CA GLN A 107 -6.03 -19.98 -6.71
C GLN A 107 -6.90 -18.89 -7.32
N SER A 108 -6.61 -17.60 -7.05
CA SER A 108 -7.40 -16.50 -7.57
C SER A 108 -7.09 -16.23 -9.03
N GLN A 109 -8.07 -16.48 -9.92
CA GLN A 109 -7.92 -16.26 -11.36
C GLN A 109 -8.51 -14.90 -11.74
N PRO A 110 -7.79 -14.05 -12.50
CA PRO A 110 -8.24 -12.69 -12.80
C PRO A 110 -9.34 -12.62 -13.88
N TRP A 111 -9.56 -13.69 -14.65
CA TRP A 111 -10.33 -13.67 -15.88
C TRP A 111 -11.82 -13.36 -15.71
N GLY A 112 -12.39 -13.59 -14.53
CA GLY A 112 -13.76 -13.22 -14.18
C GLY A 112 -13.93 -11.80 -13.68
N SER A 113 -12.82 -11.05 -13.49
CA SER A 113 -12.86 -9.69 -12.97
C SER A 113 -13.44 -8.71 -13.99
N HIS A 114 -14.34 -7.83 -13.51
CA HIS A 114 -14.94 -6.77 -14.32
C HIS A 114 -13.91 -5.78 -14.87
N LEU A 115 -12.85 -5.48 -14.09
CA LEU A 115 -11.76 -4.65 -14.60
C LEU A 115 -11.04 -5.29 -15.77
N VAL A 116 -10.78 -6.59 -15.71
CA VAL A 116 -10.12 -7.32 -16.82
C VAL A 116 -10.98 -7.31 -18.07
N THR A 117 -12.30 -7.40 -17.92
CA THR A 117 -13.23 -7.24 -19.04
C THR A 117 -13.05 -5.89 -19.72
N TRP A 118 -12.99 -4.82 -18.96
CA TRP A 118 -12.74 -3.47 -19.49
C TRP A 118 -11.32 -3.31 -20.06
N LEU A 119 -10.26 -3.78 -19.39
CA LEU A 119 -8.89 -3.68 -19.90
C LEU A 119 -8.71 -4.31 -21.27
N ARG A 120 -9.42 -5.41 -21.55
CA ARG A 120 -9.41 -6.10 -22.84
C ARG A 120 -10.11 -5.33 -23.96
N THR A 121 -10.86 -4.29 -23.66
CA THR A 121 -11.37 -3.34 -24.66
C THR A 121 -10.38 -2.22 -24.95
N GLN A 122 -9.41 -1.98 -24.06
CA GLN A 122 -8.44 -0.89 -24.19
C GLN A 122 -7.08 -1.38 -24.71
N PHE A 123 -6.69 -2.63 -24.43
CA PHE A 123 -5.35 -3.16 -24.70
C PHE A 123 -5.42 -4.56 -25.34
N PRO A 124 -4.39 -4.95 -26.11
CA PRO A 124 -4.27 -6.30 -26.66
C PRO A 124 -4.31 -7.37 -25.57
N ARG A 125 -5.02 -8.47 -25.87
CA ARG A 125 -5.26 -9.55 -24.90
C ARG A 125 -3.99 -10.14 -24.30
N GLU A 126 -2.96 -10.32 -25.11
CA GLU A 126 -1.68 -10.89 -24.73
C GLU A 126 -0.94 -9.97 -23.75
N GLN A 127 -0.97 -8.66 -23.99
CA GLN A 127 -0.38 -7.67 -23.10
C GLN A 127 -1.09 -7.63 -21.74
N VAL A 128 -2.43 -7.64 -21.76
CA VAL A 128 -3.23 -7.72 -20.53
C VAL A 128 -2.88 -8.99 -19.76
N ALA A 129 -2.81 -10.15 -20.44
CA ALA A 129 -2.47 -11.43 -19.81
C ALA A 129 -1.07 -11.40 -19.18
N ALA A 130 -0.08 -10.83 -19.86
CA ALA A 130 1.28 -10.69 -19.37
C ALA A 130 1.34 -9.78 -18.13
N ALA A 131 0.67 -8.63 -18.16
CA ALA A 131 0.62 -7.70 -17.03
C ALA A 131 -0.08 -8.32 -15.80
N LEU A 132 -1.23 -8.97 -15.99
CA LEU A 132 -1.95 -9.66 -14.90
C LEU A 132 -1.09 -10.75 -14.24
N LYS A 133 -0.35 -11.52 -15.04
CA LYS A 133 0.59 -12.54 -14.56
C LYS A 133 1.76 -11.91 -13.82
N ARG A 134 2.38 -10.87 -14.39
CA ARG A 134 3.53 -10.16 -13.80
C ARG A 134 3.18 -9.59 -12.44
N TYR A 135 2.03 -8.94 -12.31
CA TYR A 135 1.57 -8.29 -11.08
C TYR A 135 0.77 -9.20 -10.17
N ARG A 136 0.61 -10.49 -10.53
CA ARG A 136 -0.17 -11.48 -9.79
C ARG A 136 -1.55 -10.99 -9.41
N VAL A 137 -2.22 -10.33 -10.35
CA VAL A 137 -3.59 -9.85 -10.15
C VAL A 137 -4.54 -11.05 -10.09
N GLY A 138 -5.44 -11.04 -9.11
CA GLY A 138 -6.47 -12.06 -8.95
C GLY A 138 -7.87 -11.53 -9.20
N GLY A 139 -8.85 -12.40 -9.05
CA GLY A 139 -10.27 -12.08 -9.13
C GLY A 139 -11.09 -12.90 -8.15
N THR A 140 -12.31 -12.45 -7.88
CA THR A 140 -13.30 -13.14 -7.08
C THR A 140 -14.44 -13.66 -7.97
N PRO A 141 -15.22 -14.64 -7.52
CA PRO A 141 -16.36 -15.16 -8.29
C PRO A 141 -17.45 -14.11 -8.62
N ASP A 142 -17.55 -13.06 -7.78
CA ASP A 142 -18.49 -11.94 -7.98
C ASP A 142 -17.92 -10.80 -8.84
N GLY A 143 -16.78 -11.03 -9.50
CA GLY A 143 -16.19 -10.11 -10.47
C GLY A 143 -15.31 -9.01 -9.88
N ALA A 144 -15.01 -9.02 -8.57
CA ALA A 144 -14.03 -8.10 -8.00
C ALA A 144 -12.62 -8.43 -8.48
N THR A 145 -11.77 -7.40 -8.56
CA THR A 145 -10.33 -7.55 -8.78
C THR A 145 -9.63 -7.66 -7.45
N LEU A 146 -8.71 -8.61 -7.33
CA LEU A 146 -7.85 -8.79 -6.16
C LEU A 146 -6.46 -8.25 -6.46
N TRP A 147 -6.05 -7.27 -5.66
CA TRP A 147 -4.76 -6.63 -5.68
C TRP A 147 -3.91 -7.20 -4.56
N TRP A 148 -3.08 -8.20 -4.90
CA TRP A 148 -2.25 -8.88 -3.92
C TRP A 148 -1.06 -8.03 -3.52
N GLN A 149 -0.82 -7.91 -2.22
CA GLN A 149 0.37 -7.30 -1.65
C GLN A 149 1.40 -8.40 -1.38
N ILE A 150 2.46 -8.38 -2.17
CA ILE A 150 3.53 -9.39 -2.15
C ILE A 150 4.84 -8.65 -1.98
N ASP A 151 5.59 -8.98 -0.93
CA ASP A 151 6.86 -8.33 -0.62
C ASP A 151 8.01 -8.83 -1.50
N THR A 152 9.20 -8.23 -1.32
CA THR A 152 10.42 -8.59 -2.05
C THR A 152 10.90 -10.02 -1.81
N GLN A 153 10.43 -10.68 -0.75
CA GLN A 153 10.72 -12.08 -0.43
C GLN A 153 9.67 -13.04 -1.01
N GLY A 154 8.67 -12.52 -1.72
CA GLY A 154 7.57 -13.29 -2.29
C GLY A 154 6.49 -13.70 -1.30
N ARG A 155 6.50 -13.18 -0.06
CA ARG A 155 5.45 -13.45 0.92
C ARG A 155 4.20 -12.67 0.58
N VAL A 156 3.07 -13.36 0.53
CA VAL A 156 1.77 -12.75 0.27
C VAL A 156 1.17 -12.27 1.59
N HIS A 157 1.10 -10.96 1.78
CA HIS A 157 0.57 -10.35 3.00
C HIS A 157 -0.96 -10.41 3.03
N THR A 158 -1.59 -9.88 2.01
CA THR A 158 -3.05 -9.89 1.83
C THR A 158 -3.40 -9.49 0.40
N GLY A 159 -4.68 -9.49 0.06
CA GLY A 159 -5.23 -8.96 -1.18
C GLY A 159 -6.33 -7.95 -0.89
N LYS A 160 -6.39 -6.88 -1.65
CA LYS A 160 -7.44 -5.85 -1.59
C LYS A 160 -8.45 -6.12 -2.71
N ALA A 161 -9.68 -6.47 -2.35
CA ALA A 161 -10.75 -6.72 -3.30
C ALA A 161 -11.48 -5.42 -3.65
N MET A 162 -11.60 -5.14 -4.95
CA MET A 162 -12.27 -3.93 -5.44
C MET A 162 -13.16 -4.24 -6.63
N GLN A 163 -14.37 -3.68 -6.62
CA GLN A 163 -15.31 -3.77 -7.73
C GLN A 163 -15.11 -2.63 -8.72
N TYR A 164 -15.19 -2.96 -10.00
CA TYR A 164 -15.10 -2.02 -11.12
C TYR A 164 -16.27 -2.19 -12.08
N ASN A 165 -16.64 -1.12 -12.74
CA ASN A 165 -17.63 -1.16 -13.80
C ASN A 165 -16.97 -1.78 -15.07
N PRO A 166 -17.51 -2.86 -15.64
CA PRO A 166 -16.91 -3.55 -16.79
C PRO A 166 -16.96 -2.75 -18.10
N LEU A 167 -17.76 -1.68 -18.15
CA LEU A 167 -17.88 -0.82 -19.33
C LEU A 167 -16.95 0.39 -19.27
N THR A 168 -16.74 0.95 -18.07
CA THR A 168 -16.00 2.22 -17.91
C THR A 168 -14.65 2.05 -17.20
N GLY A 169 -14.37 0.91 -16.58
CA GLY A 169 -13.18 0.70 -15.76
C GLY A 169 -13.14 1.54 -14.46
N HIS A 170 -14.18 2.33 -14.18
CA HIS A 170 -14.24 3.09 -12.93
C HIS A 170 -14.58 2.22 -11.74
N ARG A 171 -14.01 2.56 -10.60
CA ARG A 171 -14.31 1.90 -9.33
C ARG A 171 -15.78 2.10 -8.97
N VAL A 172 -16.46 1.01 -8.62
CA VAL A 172 -17.83 1.07 -8.08
C VAL A 172 -17.75 1.52 -6.62
N LYS A 173 -18.27 2.72 -6.31
CA LYS A 173 -18.22 3.32 -4.96
C LYS A 173 -19.51 3.10 -4.16
N GLU A 174 -20.61 2.66 -4.80
CA GLU A 174 -21.92 2.49 -4.17
C GLU A 174 -22.43 1.06 -4.36
N SER A 175 -23.17 0.55 -3.36
CA SER A 175 -23.98 -0.66 -3.49
C SER A 175 -25.22 -0.35 -4.32
N GLY A 176 -25.06 -0.32 -5.63
CA GLY A 176 -26.18 -0.54 -6.52
C GLY A 176 -26.65 -1.98 -6.40
N PRO A 177 -27.90 -2.29 -6.76
CA PRO A 177 -28.33 -3.68 -6.89
C PRO A 177 -27.38 -4.44 -7.82
N PRO A 178 -27.13 -5.73 -7.59
CA PRO A 178 -26.22 -6.51 -8.41
C PRO A 178 -26.54 -6.31 -9.89
N LEU A 179 -25.52 -5.98 -10.69
CA LEU A 179 -25.64 -5.71 -12.13
C LEU A 179 -26.02 -6.94 -12.96
N ILE A 180 -26.25 -8.08 -12.30
CA ILE A 180 -26.71 -9.33 -12.90
C ILE A 180 -28.04 -9.68 -12.23
N PRO A 181 -29.16 -9.76 -12.96
CA PRO A 181 -30.41 -10.24 -12.41
C PRO A 181 -30.24 -11.70 -11.93
N PRO A 182 -30.75 -12.08 -10.76
CA PRO A 182 -30.70 -13.45 -10.30
C PRO A 182 -31.43 -14.36 -11.29
N ARG A 183 -30.74 -15.38 -11.79
CA ARG A 183 -31.41 -16.49 -12.50
C ARG A 183 -32.13 -17.33 -11.46
N GLY A 184 -33.45 -17.34 -11.55
CA GLY A 184 -34.28 -18.36 -10.95
C GLY A 184 -34.77 -18.02 -9.52
N GLU A 185 -36.06 -18.01 -9.41
CA GLU A 185 -36.84 -17.82 -8.20
C GLU A 185 -36.49 -18.89 -7.15
N ASP A 186 -36.22 -18.47 -5.92
CA ASP A 186 -36.71 -19.20 -4.76
C ASP A 186 -37.13 -18.21 -3.66
N ARG A 187 -38.41 -18.30 -3.30
CA ARG A 187 -39.06 -17.49 -2.27
C ARG A 187 -38.74 -18.07 -0.90
N GLY A 188 -38.15 -17.27 -0.03
CA GLY A 188 -38.08 -17.67 1.35
C GLY A 188 -37.31 -16.66 2.26
N ALA A 189 -38.09 -15.93 3.05
CA ALA A 189 -37.79 -15.28 4.31
C ALA A 189 -36.77 -14.11 4.29
N SER A 190 -37.36 -12.92 4.26
CA SER A 190 -36.76 -11.62 4.58
C SER A 190 -36.44 -11.49 6.06
N THR A 191 -35.17 -11.39 6.42
CA THR A 191 -34.73 -10.65 7.62
C THR A 191 -33.97 -9.42 7.19
N PRO A 192 -34.34 -8.20 7.61
CA PRO A 192 -33.61 -6.99 7.26
C PRO A 192 -32.28 -6.97 7.98
N PRO A 193 -31.20 -6.47 7.33
CA PRO A 193 -29.91 -6.30 7.97
C PRO A 193 -30.00 -5.22 9.06
N PRO A 194 -29.16 -5.31 10.13
CA PRO A 194 -29.20 -4.34 11.21
C PRO A 194 -28.84 -2.94 10.72
N ARG A 195 -29.65 -1.96 11.07
CA ARG A 195 -29.42 -0.54 10.81
C ARG A 195 -28.19 -0.07 11.59
N GLY A 196 -27.12 0.32 10.88
CA GLY A 196 -25.95 0.90 11.52
C GLY A 196 -25.01 1.60 10.55
N ARG A 197 -25.06 2.94 10.57
CA ARG A 197 -24.16 3.94 10.00
C ARG A 197 -24.32 4.29 8.52
N VAL A 198 -24.98 5.43 8.36
CA VAL A 198 -24.95 6.30 7.18
C VAL A 198 -23.59 7.02 7.16
N GLY A 199 -22.87 6.94 6.03
CA GLY A 199 -21.66 7.73 5.79
C GLY A 199 -20.37 6.89 5.75
N GLY A 200 -20.13 6.17 4.66
CA GLY A 200 -18.86 5.49 4.40
C GLY A 200 -18.92 4.76 3.08
N GLY A 201 -18.02 5.08 2.17
CA GLY A 201 -17.76 4.24 1.01
C GLY A 201 -17.52 2.80 1.47
N PHE A 202 -17.76 1.83 0.57
CA PHE A 202 -17.59 0.40 0.89
C PHE A 202 -16.28 0.18 1.62
N PRO A 203 -16.30 -0.49 2.77
CA PRO A 203 -15.06 -0.90 3.41
C PRO A 203 -14.27 -1.74 2.40
N VAL A 204 -12.99 -1.40 2.24
CA VAL A 204 -12.07 -2.21 1.44
C VAL A 204 -12.14 -3.63 1.97
N ASN A 205 -12.48 -4.58 1.10
CA ASN A 205 -12.58 -5.97 1.49
C ASN A 205 -11.20 -6.63 1.33
N TRP A 206 -10.65 -7.11 2.44
CA TRP A 206 -9.32 -7.71 2.49
C TRP A 206 -9.41 -9.23 2.41
N ALA A 207 -8.57 -9.87 1.58
CA ALA A 207 -8.58 -11.30 1.37
C ALA A 207 -8.51 -12.12 2.66
N HIS A 208 -7.68 -11.71 3.64
CA HIS A 208 -7.57 -12.39 4.93
C HIS A 208 -8.85 -12.33 5.79
N ARG A 209 -9.80 -11.44 5.45
CA ARG A 209 -11.11 -11.31 6.10
C ARG A 209 -12.25 -11.96 5.29
N MET A 210 -11.95 -12.46 4.10
CA MET A 210 -12.95 -13.07 3.21
C MET A 210 -13.07 -14.56 3.50
N ARG A 211 -14.28 -15.04 3.74
CA ARG A 211 -14.58 -16.49 3.90
C ARG A 211 -14.21 -17.31 2.68
N LEU A 212 -14.13 -16.67 1.50
CA LEU A 212 -13.71 -17.31 0.27
C LEU A 212 -12.32 -17.98 0.39
N TYR A 213 -11.47 -17.45 1.27
CA TYR A 213 -10.09 -17.95 1.47
C TYR A 213 -9.89 -18.61 2.84
N GLY A 214 -10.96 -19.16 3.43
CA GLY A 214 -10.96 -19.84 4.74
C GLY A 214 -11.48 -18.94 5.86
N GLU A 215 -11.22 -19.34 7.13
CA GLU A 215 -11.71 -18.57 8.27
C GLU A 215 -11.19 -17.13 8.27
N PRO A 216 -12.08 -16.12 8.45
CA PRO A 216 -11.68 -14.73 8.53
C PRO A 216 -10.70 -14.48 9.65
N SER A 217 -9.72 -13.61 9.40
CA SER A 217 -8.72 -13.20 10.37
C SER A 217 -8.84 -11.70 10.67
N ASP A 218 -8.94 -11.33 11.93
CA ASP A 218 -8.93 -9.94 12.40
C ASP A 218 -7.52 -9.39 12.62
N LEU A 219 -6.52 -10.15 12.22
CA LEU A 219 -5.11 -9.76 12.35
C LEU A 219 -4.82 -8.44 11.60
N VAL A 220 -4.02 -7.60 12.22
CA VAL A 220 -3.47 -6.40 11.57
C VAL A 220 -2.26 -6.86 10.75
N VAL A 221 -2.47 -7.01 9.45
CA VAL A 221 -1.44 -7.47 8.53
C VAL A 221 -0.59 -6.27 8.08
N PRO A 222 0.75 -6.35 8.17
CA PRO A 222 1.62 -5.36 7.57
C PRO A 222 1.33 -5.19 6.09
N GLN A 223 1.26 -3.94 5.62
CA GLN A 223 1.05 -3.65 4.20
C GLN A 223 2.39 -3.40 3.51
N CYS A 224 2.51 -3.83 2.28
CA CYS A 224 3.59 -3.51 1.36
C CYS A 224 3.03 -2.88 0.08
N LEU A 225 3.91 -2.35 -0.79
CA LEU A 225 3.48 -1.78 -2.06
C LEU A 225 2.88 -2.87 -2.96
N PHE A 226 1.82 -2.55 -3.68
CA PHE A 226 1.41 -3.38 -4.80
C PHE A 226 2.53 -3.37 -5.85
N GLY A 227 2.93 -4.54 -6.34
CA GLY A 227 4.05 -4.69 -7.27
C GLY A 227 5.43 -4.77 -6.59
N GLU A 228 5.54 -4.72 -5.26
CA GLU A 228 6.82 -4.73 -4.53
C GLU A 228 7.70 -5.94 -4.84
N HIS A 229 7.10 -7.10 -5.09
CA HIS A 229 7.83 -8.31 -5.52
C HIS A 229 8.60 -8.15 -6.84
N LEU A 230 8.36 -7.07 -7.58
CA LEU A 230 9.10 -6.71 -8.78
C LEU A 230 10.30 -5.78 -8.50
N ALA A 231 10.41 -5.23 -7.29
CA ALA A 231 11.53 -4.35 -6.92
C ALA A 231 12.92 -5.00 -7.06
N PRO A 232 13.12 -6.32 -6.81
CA PRO A 232 14.39 -6.97 -7.08
C PRO A 232 14.85 -6.95 -8.54
N LEU A 233 13.97 -6.64 -9.48
CA LEU A 233 14.32 -6.43 -10.89
C LEU A 233 14.98 -5.08 -11.14
N LEU A 234 14.94 -4.15 -10.18
CA LEU A 234 15.59 -2.86 -10.27
C LEU A 234 17.10 -3.03 -10.04
N SER A 235 17.91 -2.52 -10.95
CA SER A 235 19.36 -2.50 -10.76
C SER A 235 19.75 -1.49 -9.69
N PRO A 236 20.62 -1.86 -8.72
CA PRO A 236 21.27 -0.87 -7.87
C PRO A 236 22.07 0.10 -8.77
N GLN A 237 21.88 1.40 -8.62
CA GLN A 237 22.64 2.46 -9.29
C GLN A 237 22.37 2.71 -10.79
N GLY A 238 21.19 2.41 -11.31
CA GLY A 238 20.84 2.70 -12.71
C GLY A 238 21.64 1.90 -13.73
N GLY A 239 22.32 0.84 -13.31
CA GLY A 239 22.90 -0.16 -14.17
C GLY A 239 21.80 -1.02 -14.78
N LYS A 240 21.96 -1.36 -16.06
CA LYS A 240 21.03 -2.27 -16.75
C LYS A 240 21.12 -3.65 -16.12
N THR A 241 20.11 -4.09 -15.41
CA THR A 241 20.03 -5.49 -14.98
C THR A 241 19.60 -6.32 -16.17
N ALA A 242 20.46 -7.29 -16.55
CA ALA A 242 20.02 -8.34 -17.44
C ALA A 242 18.81 -9.03 -16.81
N MET A 243 17.65 -8.89 -17.42
CA MET A 243 16.46 -9.64 -17.05
C MET A 243 16.78 -11.14 -17.14
N PRO A 244 16.18 -11.98 -16.27
CA PRO A 244 16.22 -13.42 -16.52
C PRO A 244 15.79 -13.68 -17.96
N GLU A 245 16.43 -14.60 -18.63
CA GLU A 245 16.43 -14.95 -20.08
C GLU A 245 15.02 -15.00 -20.74
N TYR A 246 13.95 -14.68 -20.02
CA TYR A 246 12.56 -14.72 -20.46
C TYR A 246 11.77 -13.47 -20.04
N SER A 247 12.28 -12.27 -20.31
CA SER A 247 11.40 -11.09 -20.27
C SER A 247 11.10 -10.63 -21.70
N PRO A 248 9.85 -10.77 -22.13
CA PRO A 248 9.42 -10.23 -23.43
C PRO A 248 9.38 -8.69 -23.45
N LEU A 249 9.74 -8.02 -22.34
CA LEU A 249 9.55 -6.59 -22.11
C LEU A 249 10.84 -5.75 -22.17
N GLY A 250 12.00 -6.36 -22.44
CA GLY A 250 13.26 -5.61 -22.51
C GLY A 250 13.86 -5.22 -21.14
N GLU A 251 14.75 -4.24 -21.13
CA GLU A 251 15.43 -3.74 -19.94
C GLU A 251 14.49 -2.89 -19.07
N ILE A 252 14.60 -3.00 -17.74
CA ILE A 252 13.84 -2.15 -16.82
C ILE A 252 14.62 -0.86 -16.56
N GLU A 253 14.01 0.27 -16.93
CA GLU A 253 14.64 1.60 -16.82
C GLU A 253 14.44 2.28 -15.46
N GLY A 254 13.74 1.67 -14.52
CA GLY A 254 13.55 2.24 -13.19
C GLY A 254 12.19 1.92 -12.56
N ALA A 255 11.91 2.59 -11.44
CA ALA A 255 10.67 2.44 -10.69
C ALA A 255 9.79 3.69 -10.75
N ALA A 256 8.50 3.48 -10.68
CA ALA A 256 7.51 4.54 -10.54
C ALA A 256 6.47 4.17 -9.49
N ILE A 257 6.02 5.16 -8.71
CA ILE A 257 4.99 5.01 -7.68
C ILE A 257 3.76 5.83 -8.07
N VAL A 258 2.59 5.20 -7.98
CA VAL A 258 1.26 5.81 -8.12
C VAL A 258 0.41 5.54 -6.87
N GLU A 259 -0.75 6.16 -6.76
CA GLU A 259 -1.64 5.93 -5.63
C GLU A 259 -2.39 4.60 -5.75
N SER A 260 -3.03 4.34 -6.89
CA SER A 260 -3.93 3.20 -7.07
C SER A 260 -3.28 2.02 -7.79
N GLU A 261 -3.68 0.81 -7.40
CA GLU A 261 -3.24 -0.43 -8.02
C GLU A 261 -3.72 -0.53 -9.49
N LYS A 262 -4.90 0.02 -9.79
CA LYS A 262 -5.42 0.10 -11.17
C LYS A 262 -4.49 0.93 -12.04
N THR A 263 -4.09 2.10 -11.57
CA THR A 263 -3.18 3.00 -12.29
C THR A 263 -1.83 2.33 -12.52
N ALA A 264 -1.25 1.65 -11.50
CA ALA A 264 0.00 0.91 -11.68
C ALA A 264 -0.10 -0.18 -12.77
N LEU A 265 -1.20 -0.94 -12.78
CA LEU A 265 -1.42 -1.97 -13.79
C LEU A 265 -1.59 -1.37 -15.19
N ILE A 266 -2.38 -0.31 -15.36
CA ILE A 266 -2.56 0.39 -16.64
C ILE A 266 -1.22 0.93 -17.13
N MET A 267 -0.47 1.59 -16.27
CA MET A 267 0.83 2.15 -16.65
C MET A 267 1.84 1.07 -17.02
N SER A 268 1.75 -0.12 -16.44
CA SER A 268 2.59 -1.24 -16.86
C SER A 268 2.26 -1.78 -18.27
N LEU A 269 1.06 -1.49 -18.78
CA LEU A 269 0.67 -1.80 -20.17
C LEU A 269 1.16 -0.71 -21.14
N VAL A 270 1.20 0.54 -20.69
CA VAL A 270 1.61 1.70 -21.50
C VAL A 270 3.13 1.86 -21.53
N CYS A 271 3.79 1.71 -20.38
CA CYS A 271 5.24 1.84 -20.21
C CYS A 271 5.77 0.57 -19.52
N PRO A 272 5.92 -0.54 -20.24
CA PRO A 272 6.31 -1.84 -19.67
C PRO A 272 7.76 -1.93 -19.22
N ASP A 273 8.60 -1.00 -19.63
CA ASP A 273 10.02 -0.83 -19.29
C ASP A 273 10.26 -0.34 -17.84
N LYS A 274 9.19 0.02 -17.12
CA LYS A 274 9.25 0.43 -15.71
C LYS A 274 8.61 -0.58 -14.77
N VAL A 275 9.09 -0.61 -13.53
CA VAL A 275 8.37 -1.24 -12.42
C VAL A 275 7.39 -0.22 -11.85
N TRP A 276 6.10 -0.46 -12.04
CA TRP A 276 5.03 0.37 -11.50
C TRP A 276 4.55 -0.18 -10.17
N LEU A 277 4.58 0.65 -9.16
CA LEU A 277 4.23 0.32 -7.78
C LEU A 277 3.06 1.17 -7.33
N ALA A 278 2.20 0.63 -6.46
CA ALA A 278 1.13 1.43 -5.88
C ALA A 278 1.12 1.37 -4.36
N THR A 279 0.82 2.53 -3.75
CA THR A 279 0.66 2.64 -2.29
C THR A 279 -0.68 2.10 -1.80
N GLY A 280 -1.66 1.96 -2.70
CA GLY A 280 -3.02 1.54 -2.37
C GLY A 280 -3.85 2.61 -1.66
N GLY A 281 -3.38 3.85 -1.61
CA GLY A 281 -4.09 5.01 -1.09
C GLY A 281 -3.17 6.14 -0.62
N LYS A 282 -3.66 7.35 -0.70
CA LYS A 282 -2.96 8.63 -0.41
C LYS A 282 -2.14 8.61 0.90
N ALA A 283 -2.73 8.07 1.97
CA ALA A 283 -2.07 8.04 3.28
C ALA A 283 -0.91 7.05 3.40
N ASN A 284 -0.80 6.12 2.45
CA ASN A 284 0.21 5.06 2.48
C ASN A 284 1.53 5.45 1.79
N PHE A 285 1.63 6.62 1.19
CA PHE A 285 2.92 7.15 0.76
C PHE A 285 3.72 7.61 1.99
N LYS A 286 4.48 6.70 2.58
CA LYS A 286 5.18 6.86 3.85
C LYS A 286 6.48 6.05 3.88
N GLU A 287 7.42 6.45 4.73
CA GLU A 287 8.75 5.85 4.87
C GLU A 287 8.72 4.32 4.93
N SER A 288 7.84 3.75 5.78
CA SER A 288 7.78 2.30 5.98
C SER A 288 7.39 1.48 4.73
N MET A 289 6.83 2.13 3.70
CA MET A 289 6.47 1.49 2.44
C MET A 289 7.61 1.56 1.41
N LEU A 290 8.62 2.41 1.63
CA LEU A 290 9.65 2.71 0.63
C LEU A 290 10.99 2.01 0.87
N TRP A 291 11.11 1.25 1.96
CA TRP A 291 12.33 0.49 2.26
C TRP A 291 12.86 -0.36 1.09
N PRO A 292 12.00 -1.05 0.31
CA PRO A 292 12.47 -1.84 -0.83
C PRO A 292 13.07 -1.03 -1.96
N LEU A 293 12.89 0.29 -1.95
CA LEU A 293 13.29 1.21 -3.01
C LEU A 293 14.47 2.10 -2.61
N LEU A 294 15.06 1.86 -1.43
CA LEU A 294 16.24 2.60 -1.00
C LEU A 294 17.40 2.43 -1.99
N GLY A 295 18.03 3.55 -2.33
CA GLY A 295 19.13 3.56 -3.30
C GLY A 295 18.70 3.63 -4.77
N HIS A 296 17.41 3.43 -5.06
CA HIS A 296 16.88 3.57 -6.42
C HIS A 296 16.36 4.98 -6.69
N GLU A 297 16.42 5.40 -7.94
CA GLU A 297 15.72 6.58 -8.42
C GLU A 297 14.28 6.20 -8.74
N VAL A 298 13.32 6.92 -8.16
CA VAL A 298 11.90 6.57 -8.24
C VAL A 298 11.08 7.79 -8.64
N ALA A 299 10.42 7.70 -9.78
CA ALA A 299 9.44 8.70 -10.19
C ALA A 299 8.14 8.53 -9.40
N VAL A 300 7.54 9.62 -8.95
CA VAL A 300 6.34 9.60 -8.12
C VAL A 300 5.24 10.37 -8.84
N TYR A 301 4.08 9.73 -9.01
CA TYR A 301 2.92 10.27 -9.72
C TYR A 301 1.69 10.23 -8.81
N PRO A 302 1.54 11.19 -7.90
CA PRO A 302 0.35 11.30 -7.05
C PRO A 302 -0.89 11.67 -7.84
N ASP A 303 -2.07 11.29 -7.35
CA ASP A 303 -3.32 11.86 -7.86
C ASP A 303 -3.33 13.38 -7.62
N ALA A 304 -4.04 14.14 -8.45
CA ALA A 304 -3.99 15.60 -8.41
C ALA A 304 -4.35 16.20 -7.04
N ASP A 305 -5.27 15.60 -6.30
CA ASP A 305 -5.64 16.02 -4.94
C ASP A 305 -4.59 15.66 -3.87
N ALA A 306 -3.63 14.78 -4.20
CA ALA A 306 -2.52 14.35 -3.35
C ALA A 306 -1.20 15.07 -3.68
N LEU A 307 -1.11 15.82 -4.78
CA LEU A 307 0.12 16.35 -5.37
C LEU A 307 1.02 17.06 -4.35
N HIS A 308 0.49 18.07 -3.67
CA HIS A 308 1.28 18.87 -2.73
C HIS A 308 1.69 18.10 -1.47
N ASP A 309 0.81 17.23 -0.96
CA ASP A 309 1.10 16.40 0.21
C ASP A 309 2.23 15.40 -0.11
N TRP A 310 2.16 14.73 -1.26
CA TRP A 310 3.18 13.77 -1.67
C TRP A 310 4.49 14.45 -2.04
N TYR A 311 4.45 15.64 -2.65
CA TYR A 311 5.67 16.43 -2.91
C TYR A 311 6.40 16.75 -1.60
N ALA A 312 5.69 17.27 -0.61
CA ALA A 312 6.27 17.60 0.69
C ALA A 312 6.85 16.35 1.39
N ARG A 313 6.15 15.22 1.32
CA ARG A 313 6.62 13.94 1.87
C ARG A 313 7.86 13.42 1.13
N ALA A 314 7.88 13.46 -0.20
CA ALA A 314 9.03 13.04 -1.00
C ALA A 314 10.29 13.86 -0.66
N VAL A 315 10.17 15.18 -0.55
CA VAL A 315 11.26 16.06 -0.11
C VAL A 315 11.73 15.71 1.30
N GLY A 316 10.80 15.43 2.22
CA GLY A 316 11.13 14.98 3.58
C GLY A 316 11.90 13.65 3.58
N MET A 317 11.36 12.63 2.93
CA MET A 317 11.95 11.31 2.86
C MET A 317 13.32 11.28 2.15
N ASN A 318 13.52 12.11 1.13
CA ASN A 318 14.83 12.27 0.49
C ASN A 318 15.89 12.79 1.46
N ARG A 319 15.50 13.62 2.44
CA ARG A 319 16.43 14.15 3.46
C ARG A 319 16.68 13.15 4.59
N THR A 320 15.63 12.43 5.03
CA THR A 320 15.70 11.55 6.21
C THR A 320 16.20 10.15 5.88
N LEU A 321 15.78 9.60 4.73
CA LEU A 321 16.10 8.23 4.32
C LEU A 321 17.15 8.15 3.22
N GLY A 322 17.55 9.28 2.64
CA GLY A 322 18.44 9.28 1.47
C GLY A 322 17.81 8.63 0.23
N THR A 323 16.48 8.64 0.14
CA THR A 323 15.78 8.20 -1.08
C THR A 323 16.00 9.16 -2.23
N ARG A 324 15.74 8.73 -3.46
CA ARG A 324 15.80 9.57 -4.67
C ARG A 324 14.43 9.64 -5.36
N LEU A 325 13.46 10.14 -4.59
CA LEU A 325 12.09 10.34 -5.06
C LEU A 325 11.98 11.67 -5.80
N HIS A 326 11.35 11.68 -6.95
CA HIS A 326 11.07 12.91 -7.68
C HIS A 326 9.70 12.86 -8.36
N ILE A 327 9.00 13.99 -8.40
CA ILE A 327 7.82 14.16 -9.23
C ILE A 327 8.28 14.84 -10.52
N PRO A 328 8.07 14.23 -11.71
CA PRO A 328 8.47 14.85 -12.96
C PRO A 328 7.80 16.23 -13.14
N THR A 329 8.58 17.23 -13.56
CA THR A 329 8.11 18.62 -13.66
C THR A 329 6.91 18.77 -14.59
N TRP A 330 6.89 18.03 -15.71
CA TRP A 330 5.78 18.04 -16.65
C TRP A 330 4.48 17.55 -16.00
N TYR A 331 4.59 16.48 -15.18
CA TYR A 331 3.44 15.93 -14.47
C TYR A 331 2.96 16.85 -13.36
N TYR A 332 3.89 17.42 -12.59
CA TYR A 332 3.57 18.40 -11.57
C TYR A 332 2.76 19.58 -12.18
N ASN A 333 3.27 20.16 -13.26
CA ASN A 333 2.62 21.27 -13.94
C ASN A 333 1.24 20.90 -14.52
N LEU A 334 1.11 19.65 -14.99
CA LEU A 334 -0.16 19.14 -15.52
C LEU A 334 -1.21 18.95 -14.44
N MET A 335 -0.82 18.53 -13.25
CA MET A 335 -1.73 18.20 -12.15
C MET A 335 -1.99 19.38 -11.19
N ASP A 336 -1.16 20.44 -11.26
CA ASP A 336 -1.26 21.59 -10.35
C ASP A 336 -2.29 22.61 -10.79
N HIS A 337 -3.51 22.17 -11.06
CA HIS A 337 -4.63 23.05 -11.34
C HIS A 337 -5.90 22.62 -10.59
N ASP A 338 -6.81 23.59 -10.38
CA ASP A 338 -8.05 23.38 -9.62
C ASP A 338 -9.00 22.39 -10.29
N GLU A 339 -9.02 22.31 -11.60
CA GLU A 339 -9.85 21.38 -12.35
C GLU A 339 -9.39 19.94 -12.12
N ALA A 340 -8.09 19.67 -12.33
CA ALA A 340 -7.52 18.36 -12.09
C ALA A 340 -7.77 17.86 -10.65
N ARG A 341 -7.64 18.77 -9.66
CA ARG A 341 -7.92 18.45 -8.25
C ARG A 341 -9.38 18.17 -7.97
N ARG A 342 -10.32 18.93 -8.60
CA ARG A 342 -11.76 18.70 -8.43
C ARG A 342 -12.22 17.40 -9.04
N GLU A 343 -11.64 17.01 -10.15
CA GLU A 343 -11.94 15.76 -10.86
C GLU A 343 -11.23 14.56 -10.25
N GLY A 344 -10.16 14.80 -9.46
CA GLY A 344 -9.34 13.75 -8.86
C GLY A 344 -8.60 12.94 -9.89
N LEU A 345 -8.06 13.63 -10.92
CA LEU A 345 -7.34 12.99 -12.01
C LEU A 345 -6.12 12.21 -11.52
N ASP A 346 -5.88 11.06 -12.11
CA ASP A 346 -4.68 10.25 -11.92
C ASP A 346 -3.87 10.14 -13.23
N LEU A 347 -2.69 9.49 -13.16
CA LEU A 347 -1.84 9.32 -14.34
C LEU A 347 -2.50 8.47 -15.44
N ALA A 348 -3.32 7.48 -15.07
CA ALA A 348 -4.02 6.66 -16.07
C ALA A 348 -5.10 7.46 -16.80
N ASP A 349 -5.80 8.37 -16.11
CA ASP A 349 -6.77 9.27 -16.74
C ASP A 349 -6.09 10.14 -17.79
N VAL A 350 -4.91 10.70 -17.46
CA VAL A 350 -4.12 11.49 -18.42
C VAL A 350 -3.73 10.68 -19.65
N VAL A 351 -3.22 9.46 -19.46
CA VAL A 351 -2.69 8.65 -20.57
C VAL A 351 -3.80 8.06 -21.44
N LEU A 352 -4.97 7.73 -20.87
CA LEU A 352 -6.09 7.14 -21.61
C LEU A 352 -6.96 8.20 -22.31
N SER A 353 -6.77 9.49 -22.02
CA SER A 353 -7.45 10.58 -22.71
C SER A 353 -6.80 10.98 -24.05
N PHE A 354 -5.64 10.41 -24.36
CA PHE A 354 -4.95 10.55 -25.63
C PHE A 354 -5.16 9.33 -26.52
#